data_b2dba2dbd69594e1700dc4fe9691e8f7
#
_entry.id   b2dba2dbd69594e1700dc4fe9691e8f7
#
_cell.length_a   1.000
_cell.length_b   1.000
_cell.length_c   1.000
_cell.angle_alpha   90.00
_cell.angle_beta   90.00
_cell.angle_gamma   90.00
#
_symmetry.space_group_name_H-M   'P 1'
#
loop_
_entity.id
_entity.type
_entity.pdbx_description
1 polymer ?
#
loop_
_entity_poly.entity_id
_entity_poly.type
_entity_poly.pdbx_seq_one_letter_code
_entity_poly.pdbx_strand_id
1 'polypeptide(L)'
;MSAPKPRIAAPNASLAGHLLDQYAGRIARSRRPYIIGVSGLQGSGKSTLAREMKVQAEGRGWPTEVLSLDDFYYSRSDRELMAQQIHPLLRTRGVPGTHEIELLLSVLAALPQASDKLHVAWPHFDKGRDTRMPPSRWPRVTRPPKLVIVEGWALGIRPQPQVALDEPVNRLEREEDADGSWRHWVNKQLRGYQPLWRKFDALIVLQAPNWDVVRRWRGETEEELLARHAPLAMDAASMERFLQHFERLSRHALATLPALADSVVEYDDDRHMTGLTHS
;
A
#
# COMPACT_ATOMS: atom_id res chain seq x y z
N MET A 1 12.58 -16.51 -32.15
CA MET A 1 13.77 -15.84 -31.58
C MET A 1 13.29 -14.56 -30.93
N SER A 2 13.19 -14.56 -29.60
CA SER A 2 12.70 -13.41 -28.82
C SER A 2 13.84 -12.39 -28.68
N ALA A 3 13.56 -11.11 -28.97
CA ALA A 3 14.55 -10.04 -28.85
C ALA A 3 15.02 -9.91 -27.37
N PRO A 4 16.30 -9.66 -27.12
CA PRO A 4 16.81 -9.48 -25.76
C PRO A 4 16.21 -8.23 -25.13
N LYS A 5 15.65 -8.37 -23.93
CA LYS A 5 15.20 -7.24 -23.09
C LYS A 5 16.37 -6.27 -22.84
N PRO A 6 16.17 -4.96 -22.91
CA PRO A 6 17.24 -4.00 -22.64
C PRO A 6 17.73 -4.15 -21.20
N ARG A 7 19.01 -4.43 -21.04
CA ARG A 7 19.73 -4.36 -19.75
C ARG A 7 19.85 -2.88 -19.36
N ILE A 8 19.25 -2.52 -18.25
CA ILE A 8 19.45 -1.20 -17.63
C ILE A 8 20.83 -1.21 -16.99
N ALA A 9 21.78 -0.60 -17.67
CA ALA A 9 23.11 -0.34 -17.14
C ALA A 9 23.36 1.18 -17.15
N ALA A 10 23.03 1.83 -16.04
CA ALA A 10 23.64 3.09 -15.68
C ALA A 10 24.15 2.96 -14.23
N PRO A 11 25.46 3.14 -13.97
CA PRO A 11 26.09 2.71 -12.72
C PRO A 11 25.76 3.53 -11.47
N ASN A 12 24.84 4.53 -11.50
CA ASN A 12 24.57 5.40 -10.34
C ASN A 12 23.13 5.91 -10.21
N ALA A 13 22.15 5.45 -11.00
CA ALA A 13 20.77 5.87 -10.80
C ALA A 13 20.03 4.86 -9.91
N SER A 14 19.60 5.31 -8.72
CA SER A 14 18.74 4.47 -7.87
C SER A 14 17.39 4.20 -8.58
N LEU A 15 16.69 3.12 -8.22
CA LEU A 15 15.35 2.82 -8.71
C LEU A 15 14.40 4.03 -8.60
N ALA A 16 14.45 4.73 -7.45
CA ALA A 16 13.66 5.93 -7.21
C ALA A 16 13.94 7.04 -8.25
N GLY A 17 15.21 7.26 -8.58
CA GLY A 17 15.62 8.23 -9.59
C GLY A 17 15.08 7.88 -10.97
N HIS A 18 15.20 6.62 -11.35
CA HIS A 18 14.74 6.12 -12.63
C HIS A 18 13.22 6.26 -12.82
N LEU A 19 12.46 5.89 -11.79
CA LEU A 19 11.00 6.06 -11.80
C LEU A 19 10.60 7.54 -11.86
N LEU A 20 11.30 8.43 -11.14
CA LEU A 20 11.02 9.86 -11.22
C LEU A 20 11.35 10.45 -12.59
N ASP A 21 12.42 9.98 -13.27
CA ASP A 21 12.76 10.40 -14.63
C ASP A 21 11.66 10.01 -15.62
N GLN A 22 11.10 8.82 -15.49
CA GLN A 22 9.98 8.33 -16.30
C GLN A 22 8.76 9.26 -16.24
N TYR A 23 8.46 9.81 -15.05
CA TYR A 23 7.30 10.67 -14.86
C TYR A 23 7.62 12.17 -14.88
N ALA A 24 8.88 12.58 -14.98
CA ALA A 24 9.35 13.96 -14.83
C ALA A 24 8.58 14.96 -15.70
N GLY A 25 8.38 14.65 -16.97
CA GLY A 25 7.64 15.50 -17.90
C GLY A 25 6.17 15.68 -17.54
N ARG A 26 5.51 14.64 -17.00
CA ARG A 26 4.11 14.72 -16.53
C ARG A 26 4.03 15.51 -15.23
N ILE A 27 4.93 15.25 -14.26
CA ILE A 27 5.02 15.98 -12.99
C ILE A 27 5.25 17.48 -13.25
N ALA A 28 6.22 17.83 -14.09
CA ALA A 28 6.56 19.22 -14.38
C ALA A 28 5.36 20.00 -14.96
N ARG A 29 4.63 19.42 -15.92
CA ARG A 29 3.49 20.04 -16.59
C ARG A 29 2.20 20.04 -15.77
N SER A 30 2.10 19.22 -14.72
CA SER A 30 0.87 19.16 -13.92
C SER A 30 0.59 20.49 -13.22
N ARG A 31 -0.65 20.96 -13.32
CA ARG A 31 -1.15 22.20 -12.65
C ARG A 31 -1.68 21.92 -11.24
N ARG A 32 -1.79 20.66 -10.85
CA ARG A 32 -2.17 20.19 -9.52
C ARG A 32 -1.09 19.23 -9.00
N PRO A 33 -1.12 18.86 -7.74
CA PRO A 33 -0.25 17.77 -7.27
C PRO A 33 -0.38 16.54 -8.16
N TYR A 34 0.75 16.04 -8.67
CA TYR A 34 0.79 14.77 -9.42
C TYR A 34 0.78 13.63 -8.39
N ILE A 35 -0.10 12.65 -8.55
CA ILE A 35 -0.31 11.61 -7.56
C ILE A 35 0.20 10.28 -8.10
N ILE A 36 1.21 9.71 -7.45
CA ILE A 36 1.75 8.38 -7.77
C ILE A 36 1.29 7.39 -6.70
N GLY A 37 0.62 6.30 -7.10
CA GLY A 37 0.38 5.15 -6.26
C GLY A 37 1.59 4.21 -6.29
N VAL A 38 2.10 3.78 -5.14
CA VAL A 38 3.13 2.74 -5.01
C VAL A 38 2.52 1.54 -4.31
N SER A 39 2.17 0.54 -5.09
CA SER A 39 1.59 -0.72 -4.62
C SER A 39 2.65 -1.78 -4.44
N GLY A 40 2.57 -2.54 -3.37
CA GLY A 40 3.47 -3.66 -3.14
C GLY A 40 3.09 -4.43 -1.89
N LEU A 41 3.17 -5.76 -1.93
CA LEU A 41 2.79 -6.61 -0.83
C LEU A 41 3.72 -6.42 0.38
N GLN A 42 3.41 -7.10 1.47
CA GLN A 42 4.17 -7.00 2.72
C GLN A 42 5.64 -7.38 2.48
N GLY A 43 6.57 -6.59 3.00
CA GLY A 43 8.00 -6.83 2.84
C GLY A 43 8.62 -6.43 1.49
N SER A 44 7.84 -5.91 0.52
CA SER A 44 8.33 -5.53 -0.82
C SER A 44 9.17 -4.24 -0.88
N GLY A 45 9.34 -3.51 0.23
CA GLY A 45 10.12 -2.27 0.24
C GLY A 45 9.39 -1.00 -0.24
N LYS A 46 8.07 -1.03 -0.45
CA LYS A 46 7.29 0.12 -0.94
C LYS A 46 7.50 1.41 -0.15
N SER A 47 7.51 1.34 1.19
CA SER A 47 7.70 2.52 2.05
C SER A 47 9.14 3.07 1.97
N THR A 48 10.12 2.21 1.72
CA THR A 48 11.50 2.60 1.47
C THR A 48 11.61 3.31 0.14
N LEU A 49 11.06 2.73 -0.93
CA LEU A 49 11.02 3.36 -2.24
C LEU A 49 10.30 4.72 -2.22
N ALA A 50 9.14 4.81 -1.57
CA ALA A 50 8.39 6.06 -1.45
C ALA A 50 9.20 7.17 -0.75
N ARG A 51 9.95 6.84 0.31
CA ARG A 51 10.84 7.79 0.99
C ARG A 51 12.02 8.22 0.11
N GLU A 52 12.64 7.29 -0.60
CA GLU A 52 13.73 7.60 -1.53
C GLU A 52 13.24 8.48 -2.69
N MET A 53 12.06 8.19 -3.24
CA MET A 53 11.43 9.03 -4.26
C MET A 53 11.15 10.44 -3.71
N LYS A 54 10.67 10.59 -2.47
CA LYS A 54 10.49 11.90 -1.84
C LYS A 54 11.81 12.69 -1.79
N VAL A 55 12.86 12.08 -1.25
CA VAL A 55 14.18 12.75 -1.13
C VAL A 55 14.70 13.21 -2.49
N GLN A 56 14.60 12.37 -3.50
CA GLN A 56 15.10 12.72 -4.84
C GLN A 56 14.21 13.75 -5.55
N ALA A 57 12.87 13.68 -5.37
CA ALA A 57 11.97 14.67 -5.91
C ALA A 57 12.18 16.05 -5.28
N GLU A 58 12.38 16.11 -3.97
CA GLU A 58 12.74 17.37 -3.28
C GLU A 58 14.07 17.94 -3.74
N GLY A 59 15.07 17.08 -3.98
CA GLY A 59 16.35 17.47 -4.59
C GLY A 59 16.22 18.05 -6.01
N ARG A 60 15.12 17.73 -6.73
CA ARG A 60 14.76 18.31 -8.03
C ARG A 60 13.91 19.58 -7.91
N GLY A 61 13.67 20.09 -6.69
CA GLY A 61 12.84 21.26 -6.43
C GLY A 61 11.33 20.96 -6.48
N TRP A 62 10.92 19.71 -6.34
CA TRP A 62 9.50 19.31 -6.27
C TRP A 62 9.08 19.04 -4.83
N PRO A 63 8.37 19.95 -4.15
CA PRO A 63 7.81 19.67 -2.83
C PRO A 63 6.98 18.39 -2.89
N THR A 64 7.30 17.41 -2.04
CA THR A 64 6.72 16.08 -2.14
C THR A 64 6.19 15.59 -0.79
N GLU A 65 5.00 14.99 -0.79
CA GLU A 65 4.46 14.33 0.38
C GLU A 65 4.24 12.84 0.13
N VAL A 66 4.45 12.06 1.20
CA VAL A 66 4.20 10.62 1.20
C VAL A 66 3.07 10.34 2.18
N LEU A 67 2.02 9.69 1.69
CA LEU A 67 0.88 9.23 2.48
C LEU A 67 0.84 7.71 2.44
N SER A 68 0.84 7.08 3.62
CA SER A 68 0.63 5.64 3.71
C SER A 68 -0.86 5.33 3.86
N LEU A 69 -1.38 4.37 3.08
CA LEU A 69 -2.75 3.87 3.29
C LEU A 69 -2.93 3.35 4.72
N ASP A 70 -1.89 2.77 5.31
CA ASP A 70 -1.90 2.25 6.67
C ASP A 70 -2.13 3.34 7.74
N ASP A 71 -1.82 4.61 7.45
CA ASP A 71 -2.09 5.72 8.36
C ASP A 71 -3.60 6.01 8.52
N PHE A 72 -4.41 5.54 7.58
CA PHE A 72 -5.85 5.74 7.55
C PHE A 72 -6.66 4.58 8.12
N TYR A 73 -6.05 3.60 8.79
CA TYR A 73 -6.80 2.57 9.51
C TYR A 73 -7.78 3.19 10.52
N TYR A 74 -8.95 2.59 10.63
CA TYR A 74 -9.84 2.86 11.77
C TYR A 74 -9.13 2.54 13.09
N SER A 75 -9.52 3.25 14.15
CA SER A 75 -8.99 2.99 15.50
C SER A 75 -9.28 1.55 15.93
N ARG A 76 -8.58 1.09 16.97
CA ARG A 76 -8.84 -0.23 17.54
C ARG A 76 -10.29 -0.36 18.02
N SER A 77 -10.81 0.68 18.70
CA SER A 77 -12.20 0.70 19.18
C SER A 77 -13.23 0.61 18.05
N ASP A 78 -12.99 1.33 16.94
CA ASP A 78 -13.89 1.26 15.78
C ASP A 78 -13.87 -0.13 15.15
N ARG A 79 -12.69 -0.76 15.03
CA ARG A 79 -12.57 -2.12 14.50
C ARG A 79 -13.17 -3.17 15.45
N GLU A 80 -13.14 -2.96 16.75
CA GLU A 80 -13.84 -3.81 17.71
C GLU A 80 -15.36 -3.73 17.55
N LEU A 81 -15.92 -2.53 17.30
CA LEU A 81 -17.33 -2.37 16.94
C LEU A 81 -17.68 -3.07 15.62
N MET A 82 -16.84 -2.91 14.60
CA MET A 82 -17.01 -3.62 13.32
C MET A 82 -16.98 -5.14 13.53
N ALA A 83 -16.08 -5.62 14.41
CA ALA A 83 -15.98 -7.04 14.72
C ALA A 83 -17.25 -7.60 15.38
N GLN A 84 -17.93 -6.79 16.19
CA GLN A 84 -19.20 -7.17 16.84
C GLN A 84 -20.40 -7.09 15.89
N GLN A 85 -20.42 -6.09 15.01
CA GLN A 85 -21.59 -5.79 14.17
C GLN A 85 -21.57 -6.49 12.81
N ILE A 86 -20.40 -6.81 12.29
CA ILE A 86 -20.23 -7.33 10.93
C ILE A 86 -19.58 -8.71 10.96
N HIS A 87 -18.32 -8.82 11.35
CA HIS A 87 -17.62 -10.11 11.41
C HIS A 87 -16.38 -10.04 12.32
N PRO A 88 -16.15 -11.06 13.20
CA PRO A 88 -15.03 -11.06 14.17
C PRO A 88 -13.65 -10.82 13.58
N LEU A 89 -13.38 -11.25 12.36
CA LEU A 89 -12.10 -11.05 11.66
C LEU A 89 -11.77 -9.58 11.38
N LEU A 90 -12.75 -8.66 11.44
CA LEU A 90 -12.54 -7.22 11.26
C LEU A 90 -11.85 -6.53 12.45
N ARG A 91 -11.63 -7.23 13.55
CA ARG A 91 -10.76 -6.77 14.64
C ARG A 91 -9.33 -6.57 14.14
N THR A 92 -8.88 -7.42 13.21
CA THR A 92 -7.57 -7.31 12.58
C THR A 92 -7.59 -6.21 11.52
N ARG A 93 -6.65 -5.25 11.63
CA ARG A 93 -6.48 -4.21 10.60
C ARG A 93 -5.86 -4.78 9.33
N GLY A 94 -6.10 -4.11 8.21
CA GLY A 94 -5.37 -4.36 6.97
C GLY A 94 -6.26 -4.57 5.76
N VAL A 95 -7.28 -5.40 5.88
CA VAL A 95 -8.17 -5.71 4.75
C VAL A 95 -9.05 -4.52 4.35
N PRO A 96 -9.52 -4.47 3.09
CA PRO A 96 -10.48 -3.47 2.64
C PRO A 96 -11.70 -3.37 3.57
N GLY A 97 -12.08 -2.12 3.85
CA GLY A 97 -13.13 -1.79 4.83
C GLY A 97 -12.59 -1.42 6.21
N THR A 98 -11.30 -1.66 6.50
CA THR A 98 -10.66 -1.25 7.76
C THR A 98 -9.90 0.09 7.67
N HIS A 99 -10.01 0.78 6.53
CA HIS A 99 -9.43 2.11 6.30
C HIS A 99 -10.53 3.15 6.10
N GLU A 100 -10.31 4.36 6.58
CA GLU A 100 -11.18 5.52 6.36
C GLU A 100 -10.82 6.20 5.02
N ILE A 101 -11.30 5.62 3.92
CA ILE A 101 -10.97 6.05 2.55
C ILE A 101 -11.48 7.46 2.25
N GLU A 102 -12.65 7.82 2.77
CA GLU A 102 -13.21 9.17 2.60
C GLU A 102 -12.30 10.24 3.21
N LEU A 103 -11.65 9.95 4.35
CA LEU A 103 -10.68 10.87 4.94
C LEU A 103 -9.45 11.02 4.05
N LEU A 104 -8.92 9.92 3.49
CA LEU A 104 -7.79 9.99 2.55
C LEU A 104 -8.15 10.80 1.29
N LEU A 105 -9.34 10.58 0.73
CA LEU A 105 -9.84 11.35 -0.42
C LEU A 105 -9.97 12.83 -0.08
N SER A 106 -10.47 13.17 1.11
CA SER A 106 -10.60 14.54 1.60
C SER A 106 -9.24 15.22 1.76
N VAL A 107 -8.25 14.50 2.31
CA VAL A 107 -6.86 14.98 2.40
C VAL A 107 -6.29 15.27 1.02
N LEU A 108 -6.39 14.33 0.08
CA LEU A 108 -5.90 14.51 -1.29
C LEU A 108 -6.57 15.70 -1.99
N ALA A 109 -7.85 15.94 -1.74
CA ALA A 109 -8.60 17.09 -2.29
C ALA A 109 -8.17 18.42 -1.66
N ALA A 110 -7.75 18.42 -0.40
CA ALA A 110 -7.32 19.63 0.31
C ALA A 110 -5.87 20.03 0.01
N LEU A 111 -4.97 19.08 -0.27
CA LEU A 111 -3.54 19.35 -0.52
C LEU A 111 -3.25 20.49 -1.53
N PRO A 112 -3.97 20.63 -2.64
CA PRO A 112 -3.75 21.74 -3.58
C PRO A 112 -4.02 23.13 -3.00
N GLN A 113 -4.77 23.22 -1.90
CA GLN A 113 -5.18 24.46 -1.25
C GLN A 113 -4.35 24.79 0.00
N ALA A 114 -3.39 23.93 0.34
CA ALA A 114 -2.52 24.12 1.51
C ALA A 114 -1.82 25.47 1.45
N SER A 115 -1.84 26.22 2.55
CA SER A 115 -1.24 27.55 2.68
C SER A 115 -0.93 27.81 4.14
N ASP A 116 -0.21 28.90 4.46
CA ASP A 116 0.03 29.33 5.84
C ASP A 116 -1.26 29.60 6.64
N LYS A 117 -2.40 29.84 5.93
CA LYS A 117 -3.70 30.01 6.54
C LYS A 117 -4.53 28.72 6.59
N LEU A 118 -4.23 27.74 5.74
CA LEU A 118 -4.93 26.47 5.65
C LEU A 118 -3.92 25.32 5.68
N HIS A 119 -3.65 24.85 6.89
CA HIS A 119 -2.80 23.69 7.08
C HIS A 119 -3.60 22.41 6.78
N VAL A 120 -3.07 21.55 5.92
CA VAL A 120 -3.65 20.25 5.65
C VAL A 120 -2.90 19.21 6.47
N ALA A 121 -3.61 18.50 7.33
CA ALA A 121 -3.07 17.44 8.17
C ALA A 121 -3.76 16.10 7.86
N TRP A 122 -3.06 15.00 8.10
CA TRP A 122 -3.62 13.66 7.93
C TRP A 122 -3.22 12.75 9.10
N PRO A 123 -3.98 11.66 9.35
CA PRO A 123 -3.68 10.78 10.46
C PRO A 123 -2.30 10.16 10.35
N HIS A 124 -1.76 9.76 11.48
CA HIS A 124 -0.61 8.86 11.58
C HIS A 124 -0.98 7.70 12.49
N PHE A 125 -0.76 6.47 12.03
CA PHE A 125 -1.12 5.26 12.75
C PHE A 125 0.07 4.66 13.48
N ASP A 126 -0.07 4.53 14.79
CA ASP A 126 0.90 3.85 15.63
C ASP A 126 0.66 2.33 15.60
N LYS A 127 1.44 1.63 14.79
CA LYS A 127 1.36 0.16 14.67
C LYS A 127 1.68 -0.55 15.99
N GLY A 128 2.53 0.07 16.85
CA GLY A 128 2.91 -0.45 18.14
C GLY A 128 1.83 -0.30 19.22
N ARG A 129 0.88 0.60 19.03
CA ARG A 129 -0.30 0.80 19.91
C ARG A 129 -1.58 0.35 19.26
N ASP A 130 -1.52 -0.06 18.01
CA ASP A 130 -2.65 -0.47 17.17
C ASP A 130 -3.78 0.58 17.10
N THR A 131 -3.40 1.87 17.08
CA THR A 131 -4.36 2.98 17.02
C THR A 131 -3.77 4.21 16.35
N ARG A 132 -4.63 5.17 15.99
CA ARG A 132 -4.19 6.47 15.48
C ARG A 132 -3.53 7.30 16.57
N MET A 133 -2.49 8.02 16.19
CA MET A 133 -1.91 9.07 17.03
C MET A 133 -2.89 10.23 17.19
N PRO A 134 -2.82 10.97 18.33
CA PRO A 134 -3.66 12.14 18.52
C PRO A 134 -3.40 13.19 17.42
N PRO A 135 -4.40 14.01 17.02
CA PRO A 135 -4.28 14.98 15.93
C PRO A 135 -3.13 15.97 16.07
N SER A 136 -2.68 16.25 17.29
CA SER A 136 -1.51 17.10 17.56
C SER A 136 -0.19 16.52 17.02
N ARG A 137 -0.14 15.23 16.74
CA ARG A 137 1.02 14.51 16.19
C ARG A 137 0.85 14.13 14.72
N TRP A 138 -0.21 14.58 14.09
CA TRP A 138 -0.42 14.33 12.67
C TRP A 138 0.56 15.15 11.83
N PRO A 139 1.15 14.56 10.77
CA PRO A 139 1.90 15.31 9.79
C PRO A 139 1.00 16.36 9.13
N ARG A 140 1.60 17.49 8.76
CA ARG A 140 0.86 18.61 8.15
C ARG A 140 1.73 19.37 7.16
N VAL A 141 1.07 19.96 6.17
CA VAL A 141 1.71 20.84 5.20
C VAL A 141 1.03 22.21 5.17
N THR A 142 1.84 23.24 4.85
CA THR A 142 1.43 24.64 4.78
C THR A 142 1.57 25.21 3.36
N ARG A 143 1.91 24.39 2.39
CA ARG A 143 2.01 24.75 0.97
C ARG A 143 1.66 23.55 0.09
N PRO A 144 1.11 23.78 -1.12
CA PRO A 144 0.77 22.67 -2.01
C PRO A 144 2.00 21.86 -2.39
N PRO A 145 1.98 20.52 -2.27
CA PRO A 145 3.02 19.69 -2.84
C PRO A 145 2.93 19.68 -4.38
N LYS A 146 4.06 19.47 -5.05
CA LYS A 146 4.13 19.21 -6.48
C LYS A 146 3.84 17.75 -6.81
N LEU A 147 4.31 16.86 -5.92
CA LEU A 147 4.18 15.42 -6.01
C LEU A 147 3.56 14.87 -4.72
N VAL A 148 2.64 13.94 -4.86
CA VAL A 148 2.10 13.13 -3.76
C VAL A 148 2.35 11.68 -4.08
N ILE A 149 2.96 10.96 -3.16
CA ILE A 149 3.16 9.51 -3.26
C ILE A 149 2.22 8.86 -2.26
N VAL A 150 1.29 8.06 -2.74
CA VAL A 150 0.43 7.22 -1.88
C VAL A 150 0.98 5.81 -1.92
N GLU A 151 1.40 5.26 -0.78
CA GLU A 151 1.89 3.89 -0.72
C GLU A 151 0.95 2.96 0.05
N GLY A 152 0.88 1.70 -0.35
CA GLY A 152 0.06 0.70 0.34
C GLY A 152 0.16 -0.68 -0.28
N TRP A 153 -0.31 -1.70 0.46
CA TRP A 153 -0.10 -3.10 0.10
C TRP A 153 -0.97 -3.60 -1.06
N ALA A 154 -2.07 -2.94 -1.37
CA ALA A 154 -3.02 -3.38 -2.40
C ALA A 154 -3.63 -2.21 -3.18
N LEU A 155 -2.84 -1.14 -3.43
CA LEU A 155 -3.32 -0.02 -4.22
C LEU A 155 -3.60 -0.47 -5.66
N GLY A 156 -4.74 -0.08 -6.19
CA GLY A 156 -5.16 -0.43 -7.55
C GLY A 156 -5.97 -1.72 -7.66
N ILE A 157 -6.04 -2.54 -6.60
CA ILE A 157 -6.76 -3.81 -6.65
C ILE A 157 -8.25 -3.60 -6.93
N ARG A 158 -8.82 -4.46 -7.77
CA ARG A 158 -10.27 -4.47 -8.10
C ARG A 158 -10.98 -5.61 -7.37
N PRO A 159 -12.29 -5.48 -7.14
CA PRO A 159 -13.07 -6.60 -6.63
C PRO A 159 -12.91 -7.86 -7.48
N GLN A 160 -12.82 -9.00 -6.82
CA GLN A 160 -12.83 -10.31 -7.48
C GLN A 160 -14.25 -10.63 -8.02
N PRO A 161 -14.36 -11.41 -9.09
CA PRO A 161 -15.64 -11.97 -9.50
C PRO A 161 -16.20 -12.89 -8.43
N GLN A 162 -17.54 -12.99 -8.34
CA GLN A 162 -18.23 -13.72 -7.27
C GLN A 162 -17.76 -15.18 -7.15
N VAL A 163 -17.61 -15.87 -8.28
CA VAL A 163 -17.15 -17.27 -8.34
C VAL A 163 -15.76 -17.47 -7.69
N ALA A 164 -14.92 -16.47 -7.65
CA ALA A 164 -13.60 -16.55 -7.00
C ALA A 164 -13.70 -16.52 -5.46
N LEU A 165 -14.88 -16.23 -4.91
CA LEU A 165 -15.13 -16.18 -3.48
C LEU A 165 -15.80 -17.44 -2.94
N ASP A 166 -16.20 -18.38 -3.81
CA ASP A 166 -16.95 -19.56 -3.39
C ASP A 166 -16.09 -20.47 -2.50
N GLU A 167 -14.85 -20.71 -2.87
CA GLU A 167 -13.94 -21.57 -2.13
C GLU A 167 -13.00 -20.80 -1.21
N PRO A 168 -12.78 -21.27 0.04
CA PRO A 168 -11.80 -20.69 0.95
C PRO A 168 -10.36 -20.96 0.47
N VAL A 169 -9.49 -19.95 0.55
CA VAL A 169 -8.10 -20.06 0.07
C VAL A 169 -7.11 -20.56 1.14
N ASN A 170 -7.50 -20.48 2.41
CA ASN A 170 -6.63 -20.86 3.52
C ASN A 170 -7.43 -21.38 4.73
N ARG A 171 -6.70 -21.68 5.82
CA ARG A 171 -7.29 -22.21 7.04
C ARG A 171 -8.22 -21.20 7.73
N LEU A 172 -7.82 -19.92 7.82
CA LEU A 172 -8.61 -18.87 8.45
C LEU A 172 -9.98 -18.74 7.77
N GLU A 173 -10.05 -18.69 6.44
CA GLU A 173 -11.30 -18.61 5.72
C GLU A 173 -12.15 -19.89 5.91
N ARG A 174 -11.50 -21.04 5.99
CA ARG A 174 -12.20 -22.33 6.15
C ARG A 174 -12.82 -22.51 7.54
N GLU A 175 -12.12 -22.04 8.58
CA GLU A 175 -12.53 -22.27 9.97
C GLU A 175 -13.28 -21.08 10.58
N GLU A 176 -12.91 -19.84 10.22
CA GLU A 176 -13.46 -18.64 10.83
C GLU A 176 -14.36 -17.82 9.90
N ASP A 177 -14.44 -18.19 8.61
CA ASP A 177 -15.32 -17.59 7.59
C ASP A 177 -15.95 -18.68 6.71
N ALA A 178 -16.43 -19.76 7.34
CA ALA A 178 -16.95 -20.94 6.63
C ALA A 178 -18.13 -20.61 5.69
N ASP A 179 -19.00 -19.66 6.08
CA ASP A 179 -20.12 -19.17 5.28
C ASP A 179 -19.72 -18.13 4.22
N GLY A 180 -18.46 -17.69 4.22
CA GLY A 180 -17.93 -16.70 3.28
C GLY A 180 -18.36 -15.25 3.55
N SER A 181 -19.08 -14.98 4.62
CA SER A 181 -19.64 -13.65 4.89
C SER A 181 -18.54 -12.57 4.99
N TRP A 182 -17.39 -12.88 5.60
CA TRP A 182 -16.27 -11.96 5.70
C TRP A 182 -15.60 -11.68 4.35
N ARG A 183 -15.20 -12.71 3.59
CA ARG A 183 -14.51 -12.52 2.31
C ARG A 183 -15.37 -11.81 1.28
N HIS A 184 -16.69 -12.09 1.28
CA HIS A 184 -17.65 -11.38 0.44
C HIS A 184 -17.80 -9.91 0.85
N TRP A 185 -17.87 -9.63 2.15
CA TRP A 185 -17.92 -8.27 2.67
C TRP A 185 -16.64 -7.49 2.30
N VAL A 186 -15.46 -8.06 2.57
CA VAL A 186 -14.16 -7.46 2.23
C VAL A 186 -14.07 -7.15 0.72
N ASN A 187 -14.46 -8.09 -0.12
CA ASN A 187 -14.48 -7.88 -1.57
C ASN A 187 -15.45 -6.77 -1.99
N LYS A 188 -16.62 -6.68 -1.35
CA LYS A 188 -17.58 -5.59 -1.58
C LYS A 188 -16.98 -4.23 -1.20
N GLN A 189 -16.22 -4.14 -0.11
CA GLN A 189 -15.59 -2.89 0.32
C GLN A 189 -14.61 -2.32 -0.71
N LEU A 190 -13.96 -3.16 -1.52
CA LEU A 190 -13.06 -2.69 -2.60
C LEU A 190 -13.74 -1.74 -3.58
N ARG A 191 -15.06 -1.76 -3.70
CA ARG A 191 -15.80 -0.78 -4.52
C ARG A 191 -15.63 0.65 -4.00
N GLY A 192 -15.57 0.83 -2.68
CA GLY A 192 -15.34 2.11 -2.03
C GLY A 192 -13.92 2.66 -2.24
N TYR A 193 -12.95 1.80 -2.59
CA TYR A 193 -11.58 2.21 -2.87
C TYR A 193 -11.37 2.66 -4.32
N GLN A 194 -12.26 2.30 -5.25
CA GLN A 194 -12.10 2.65 -6.66
C GLN A 194 -12.03 4.17 -6.93
N PRO A 195 -12.75 5.05 -6.20
CA PRO A 195 -12.56 6.50 -6.32
C PRO A 195 -11.14 6.95 -6.00
N LEU A 196 -10.47 6.32 -5.03
CA LEU A 196 -9.07 6.62 -4.68
C LEU A 196 -8.13 6.18 -5.80
N TRP A 197 -8.32 4.98 -6.35
CA TRP A 197 -7.48 4.48 -7.45
C TRP A 197 -7.54 5.39 -8.68
N ARG A 198 -8.70 5.98 -8.96
CA ARG A 198 -8.87 6.96 -10.06
C ARG A 198 -8.17 8.31 -9.83
N LYS A 199 -7.68 8.59 -8.62
CA LYS A 199 -6.88 9.80 -8.34
C LYS A 199 -5.42 9.65 -8.72
N PHE A 200 -4.94 8.43 -8.90
CA PHE A 200 -3.55 8.20 -9.28
C PHE A 200 -3.32 8.63 -10.73
N ASP A 201 -2.30 9.45 -10.95
CA ASP A 201 -1.81 9.83 -12.28
C ASP A 201 -0.86 8.77 -12.84
N ALA A 202 -0.28 7.95 -11.95
CA ALA A 202 0.49 6.76 -12.27
C ALA A 202 0.41 5.75 -11.11
N LEU A 203 0.47 4.46 -11.46
CA LEU A 203 0.55 3.36 -10.53
C LEU A 203 1.85 2.59 -10.74
N ILE A 204 2.67 2.50 -9.72
CA ILE A 204 3.89 1.68 -9.67
C ILE A 204 3.58 0.43 -8.84
N VAL A 205 3.86 -0.73 -9.38
CA VAL A 205 3.67 -2.02 -8.70
C VAL A 205 5.02 -2.67 -8.42
N LEU A 206 5.28 -2.98 -7.16
CA LEU A 206 6.41 -3.80 -6.72
C LEU A 206 5.97 -5.26 -6.71
N GLN A 207 6.34 -5.99 -7.77
CA GLN A 207 5.90 -7.34 -8.03
C GLN A 207 6.80 -8.37 -7.34
N ALA A 208 6.26 -9.04 -6.33
CA ALA A 208 6.89 -10.22 -5.74
C ALA A 208 6.70 -11.45 -6.65
N PRO A 209 7.60 -12.45 -6.62
CA PRO A 209 7.49 -13.65 -7.44
C PRO A 209 6.21 -14.44 -7.19
N ASN A 210 5.84 -14.62 -5.92
CA ASN A 210 4.65 -15.36 -5.49
C ASN A 210 4.30 -15.06 -4.03
N TRP A 211 3.22 -15.66 -3.53
CA TRP A 211 2.75 -15.47 -2.15
C TRP A 211 3.70 -16.07 -1.10
N ASP A 212 4.36 -17.19 -1.37
CA ASP A 212 5.24 -17.82 -0.39
C ASP A 212 6.48 -16.96 -0.12
N VAL A 213 6.98 -16.28 -1.14
CA VAL A 213 8.04 -15.30 -1.00
C VAL A 213 7.59 -14.11 -0.14
N VAL A 214 6.37 -13.61 -0.34
CA VAL A 214 5.81 -12.53 0.50
C VAL A 214 5.70 -12.95 1.97
N ARG A 215 5.26 -14.19 2.24
CA ARG A 215 5.23 -14.76 3.59
C ARG A 215 6.62 -14.75 4.23
N ARG A 216 7.64 -15.22 3.50
CA ARG A 216 9.02 -15.21 3.95
C ARG A 216 9.51 -13.79 4.24
N TRP A 217 9.34 -12.86 3.32
CA TRP A 217 9.76 -11.46 3.51
C TRP A 217 9.12 -10.81 4.73
N ARG A 218 7.86 -11.12 4.98
CA ARG A 218 7.17 -10.58 6.17
C ARG A 218 7.67 -11.25 7.45
N GLY A 219 7.96 -12.54 7.41
CA GLY A 219 8.56 -13.28 8.52
C GLY A 219 9.91 -12.70 8.94
N GLU A 220 10.81 -12.45 7.98
CA GLU A 220 12.12 -11.84 8.22
C GLU A 220 11.99 -10.47 8.92
N THR A 221 11.03 -9.65 8.48
CA THR A 221 10.76 -8.36 9.14
C THR A 221 10.30 -8.53 10.58
N GLU A 222 9.51 -9.57 10.86
CA GLU A 222 9.02 -9.84 12.21
C GLU A 222 10.12 -10.38 13.13
N GLU A 223 11.01 -11.24 12.62
CA GLU A 223 12.19 -11.73 13.34
C GLU A 223 13.09 -10.55 13.76
N GLU A 224 13.29 -9.55 12.89
CA GLU A 224 14.01 -8.32 13.24
C GLU A 224 13.31 -7.54 14.37
N LEU A 225 11.98 -7.47 14.36
CA LEU A 225 11.20 -6.83 15.41
C LEU A 225 11.27 -7.58 16.73
N LEU A 226 11.21 -8.91 16.70
CA LEU A 226 11.41 -9.78 17.86
C LEU A 226 12.81 -9.60 18.45
N ALA A 227 13.84 -9.60 17.61
CA ALA A 227 15.21 -9.38 18.04
C ALA A 227 15.43 -8.02 18.72
N ARG A 228 14.64 -7.01 18.34
CA ARG A 228 14.64 -5.67 18.97
C ARG A 228 13.68 -5.54 20.15
N HIS A 229 13.06 -6.63 20.61
CA HIS A 229 12.07 -6.65 21.71
C HIS A 229 10.90 -5.67 21.48
N ALA A 230 10.44 -5.54 20.23
CA ALA A 230 9.31 -4.66 19.90
C ALA A 230 8.03 -5.17 20.60
N PRO A 231 7.24 -4.30 21.29
CA PRO A 231 6.16 -4.71 22.20
C PRO A 231 5.01 -5.50 21.55
N LEU A 232 4.85 -5.42 20.23
CA LEU A 232 3.81 -6.15 19.48
C LEU A 232 4.39 -7.03 18.37
N ALA A 233 5.64 -7.48 18.53
CA ALA A 233 6.20 -8.50 17.65
C ALA A 233 5.42 -9.81 17.84
N MET A 234 5.06 -10.45 16.74
CA MET A 234 4.25 -11.65 16.70
C MET A 234 5.13 -12.89 16.69
N ASP A 235 4.72 -13.93 17.42
CA ASP A 235 5.30 -15.26 17.23
C ASP A 235 4.92 -15.86 15.86
N ALA A 236 5.55 -16.94 15.47
CA ALA A 236 5.36 -17.56 14.17
C ALA A 236 3.89 -17.97 13.89
N ALA A 237 3.18 -18.47 14.89
CA ALA A 237 1.78 -18.91 14.74
C ALA A 237 0.84 -17.70 14.58
N SER A 238 1.04 -16.64 15.36
CA SER A 238 0.30 -15.39 15.26
C SER A 238 0.56 -14.68 13.94
N MET A 239 1.82 -14.70 13.47
CA MET A 239 2.21 -14.15 12.16
C MET A 239 1.56 -14.93 11.03
N GLU A 240 1.58 -16.24 11.05
CA GLU A 240 0.94 -17.07 10.03
C GLU A 240 -0.57 -16.78 9.96
N ARG A 241 -1.24 -16.73 11.11
CA ARG A 241 -2.67 -16.38 11.16
C ARG A 241 -2.92 -14.95 10.67
N PHE A 242 -2.06 -14.00 11.02
CA PHE A 242 -2.15 -12.62 10.55
C PHE A 242 -2.06 -12.54 9.01
N LEU A 243 -1.11 -13.24 8.41
CA LEU A 243 -0.91 -13.26 6.96
C LEU A 243 -2.09 -13.87 6.21
N GLN A 244 -2.80 -14.84 6.80
CA GLN A 244 -3.98 -15.44 6.17
C GLN A 244 -5.12 -14.45 5.91
N HIS A 245 -5.22 -13.34 6.67
CA HIS A 245 -6.19 -12.26 6.37
C HIS A 245 -5.91 -11.56 5.03
N PHE A 246 -4.67 -11.60 4.55
CA PHE A 246 -4.23 -10.89 3.35
C PHE A 246 -4.10 -11.80 2.14
N GLU A 247 -3.99 -13.10 2.33
CA GLU A 247 -3.58 -14.06 1.32
C GLU A 247 -4.45 -13.99 0.05
N ARG A 248 -5.77 -14.06 0.20
CA ARG A 248 -6.70 -14.01 -0.94
C ARG A 248 -6.45 -12.80 -1.84
N LEU A 249 -6.44 -11.63 -1.25
CA LEU A 249 -6.26 -10.39 -2.00
C LEU A 249 -4.82 -10.21 -2.48
N SER A 250 -3.83 -10.74 -1.77
CA SER A 250 -2.44 -10.71 -2.21
C SER A 250 -2.22 -11.59 -3.46
N ARG A 251 -2.79 -12.80 -3.47
CA ARG A 251 -2.77 -13.66 -4.66
C ARG A 251 -3.48 -13.00 -5.84
N HIS A 252 -4.63 -12.36 -5.59
CA HIS A 252 -5.34 -11.60 -6.61
C HIS A 252 -4.53 -10.40 -7.13
N ALA A 253 -3.89 -9.64 -6.23
CA ALA A 253 -3.01 -8.53 -6.58
C ALA A 253 -1.83 -8.97 -7.45
N LEU A 254 -1.13 -10.05 -7.07
CA LEU A 254 -0.04 -10.63 -7.85
C LEU A 254 -0.46 -10.99 -9.28
N ALA A 255 -1.68 -11.50 -9.44
CA ALA A 255 -2.20 -11.92 -10.74
C ALA A 255 -2.70 -10.75 -11.61
N THR A 256 -3.18 -9.66 -11.01
CA THR A 256 -3.95 -8.64 -11.76
C THR A 256 -3.32 -7.25 -11.80
N LEU A 257 -2.57 -6.85 -10.78
CA LEU A 257 -2.01 -5.49 -10.72
C LEU A 257 -0.96 -5.19 -11.80
N PRO A 258 -0.07 -6.13 -12.21
CA PRO A 258 0.90 -5.84 -13.26
C PRO A 258 0.28 -5.34 -14.56
N ALA A 259 -0.90 -5.86 -14.91
CA ALA A 259 -1.62 -5.45 -16.13
C ALA A 259 -2.31 -4.08 -16.00
N LEU A 260 -2.40 -3.52 -14.79
CA LEU A 260 -3.04 -2.24 -14.50
C LEU A 260 -2.03 -1.12 -14.19
N ALA A 261 -0.76 -1.48 -14.03
CA ALA A 261 0.30 -0.58 -13.61
C ALA A 261 0.89 0.20 -14.79
N ASP A 262 1.27 1.47 -14.52
CA ASP A 262 2.10 2.26 -15.44
C ASP A 262 3.57 1.85 -15.37
N SER A 263 4.02 1.31 -14.24
CA SER A 263 5.36 0.72 -14.09
C SER A 263 5.29 -0.51 -13.18
N VAL A 264 5.98 -1.59 -13.58
CA VAL A 264 6.14 -2.80 -12.77
C VAL A 264 7.62 -3.01 -12.49
N VAL A 265 7.96 -3.09 -11.20
CA VAL A 265 9.28 -3.46 -10.71
C VAL A 265 9.21 -4.93 -10.29
N GLU A 266 9.88 -5.81 -11.01
CA GLU A 266 9.92 -7.24 -10.72
C GLU A 266 11.10 -7.55 -9.77
N TYR A 267 10.84 -8.37 -8.77
CA TYR A 267 11.84 -8.85 -7.81
C TYR A 267 12.00 -10.35 -7.86
N ASP A 268 13.21 -10.82 -7.54
CA ASP A 268 13.45 -12.22 -7.20
C ASP A 268 13.10 -12.50 -5.73
N ASP A 269 13.36 -13.73 -5.32
CA ASP A 269 13.12 -14.21 -3.97
C ASP A 269 13.90 -13.46 -2.88
N ASP A 270 15.05 -12.89 -3.23
CA ASP A 270 15.96 -12.17 -2.32
C ASP A 270 15.80 -10.64 -2.42
N ARG A 271 14.70 -10.16 -3.03
CA ARG A 271 14.38 -8.74 -3.28
C ARG A 271 15.35 -8.03 -4.21
N HIS A 272 16.13 -8.76 -5.04
CA HIS A 272 16.88 -8.10 -6.11
C HIS A 272 15.94 -7.80 -7.28
N MET A 273 16.09 -6.61 -7.82
CA MET A 273 15.31 -6.20 -8.99
C MET A 273 15.76 -7.01 -10.22
N THR A 274 14.82 -7.73 -10.81
CA THR A 274 15.05 -8.55 -12.02
C THR A 274 14.49 -7.93 -13.28
N GLY A 275 13.56 -6.99 -13.16
CA GLY A 275 12.95 -6.31 -14.28
C GLY A 275 12.29 -4.99 -13.90
N LEU A 276 12.19 -4.10 -14.90
CA LEU A 276 11.40 -2.89 -14.83
C LEU A 276 10.72 -2.69 -16.18
N THR A 277 9.40 -2.65 -16.18
CA THR A 277 8.58 -2.42 -17.37
C THR A 277 7.73 -1.17 -17.19
N HIS A 278 7.46 -0.48 -18.30
CA HIS A 278 6.59 0.70 -18.37
C HIS A 278 5.53 0.48 -19.45
N SER A 279 4.29 0.89 -19.16
CA SER A 279 3.16 0.86 -20.09
C SER A 279 3.01 2.18 -20.82
#